data_71d701986922365934e19ff8f61379c0
#
_entry.id   71d701986922365934e19ff8f61379c0
#
_cell.length_a   1.000
_cell.length_b   1.000
_cell.length_c   1.000
_cell.angle_alpha   90.00
_cell.angle_beta   90.00
_cell.angle_gamma   90.00
#
_symmetry.space_group_name_H-M   'P 1'
#
loop_
_entity.id
_entity.type
_entity.pdbx_description
1 polymer ?
#
loop_
_entity_poly.entity_id
_entity_poly.type
_entity_poly.pdbx_seq_one_letter_code
_entity_poly.pdbx_strand_id
1 'polypeptide(L)'
;RTGKQNILIETGIGNKLEEKKKKIFEPQEKLLEDLRGAGVAPEEINIVINSHLHFDHCGWNTIYKDGAAVATFPNAEYFAPEGEWRHGRLQTERDRVSYLSPNYDPLIQSGQMRLIDGNAEITPGISVEVWPGHTRNMWAVFIRSAGKTACYISDLIPTTWHLDPVWAMAYDLFPLEVLDNRKRYYARAIPEQWLTMFTHDPNVPWAYIAQKDNKFSFKAA
;
A
#
# COMPACT_ATOMS: atom_id res chain seq x y z
N ARG A 1 9.45 -6.55 -11.13
CA ARG A 1 9.18 -7.33 -12.37
C ARG A 1 9.16 -8.81 -12.04
N THR A 2 8.17 -9.52 -12.53
CA THR A 2 8.08 -10.98 -12.41
C THR A 2 7.84 -11.56 -13.81
N GLY A 3 8.82 -12.33 -14.32
CA GLY A 3 8.75 -12.85 -15.66
C GLY A 3 8.55 -11.73 -16.69
N LYS A 4 7.37 -11.69 -17.34
CA LYS A 4 7.00 -10.67 -18.33
C LYS A 4 6.10 -9.54 -17.77
N GLN A 5 5.82 -9.54 -16.47
CA GLN A 5 4.88 -8.58 -15.87
C GLN A 5 5.61 -7.49 -15.07
N ASN A 6 5.20 -6.25 -15.27
CA ASN A 6 5.52 -5.13 -14.40
C ASN A 6 4.37 -4.96 -13.40
N ILE A 7 4.67 -5.08 -12.12
CA ILE A 7 3.71 -4.98 -11.02
C ILE A 7 4.05 -3.76 -10.19
N LEU A 8 3.11 -2.88 -10.00
CA LEU A 8 3.22 -1.71 -9.15
C LEU A 8 2.45 -1.96 -7.85
N ILE A 9 3.12 -1.82 -6.72
CA ILE A 9 2.50 -1.87 -5.40
C ILE A 9 2.37 -0.44 -4.93
N GLU A 10 1.15 0.00 -4.71
CA GLU A 10 0.74 1.38 -4.41
C GLU A 10 1.02 2.38 -5.54
N THR A 11 0.26 3.45 -5.50
CA THR A 11 0.40 4.53 -6.47
C THR A 11 0.62 5.91 -5.83
N GLY A 12 0.80 5.95 -4.50
CA GLY A 12 1.09 7.19 -3.79
C GLY A 12 -0.06 8.19 -3.79
N ILE A 13 0.26 9.43 -3.40
CA ILE A 13 -0.72 10.49 -3.08
C ILE A 13 -1.46 11.06 -4.30
N GLY A 14 -0.90 10.93 -5.49
CA GLY A 14 -1.52 11.46 -6.71
C GLY A 14 -1.49 12.98 -6.81
N ASN A 15 -2.30 13.50 -7.74
CA ASN A 15 -2.37 14.95 -8.03
C ASN A 15 -3.79 15.53 -7.87
N LYS A 16 -4.72 14.79 -7.26
CA LYS A 16 -6.14 15.17 -7.16
C LYS A 16 -6.51 15.83 -5.83
N LEU A 17 -5.54 16.12 -4.98
CA LEU A 17 -5.79 16.81 -3.72
C LEU A 17 -6.26 18.24 -3.95
N GLU A 18 -7.20 18.69 -3.13
CA GLU A 18 -7.57 20.09 -3.04
C GLU A 18 -6.39 20.98 -2.62
N GLU A 19 -6.37 22.25 -3.03
CA GLU A 19 -5.28 23.19 -2.77
C GLU A 19 -4.91 23.31 -1.28
N LYS A 20 -5.89 23.24 -0.39
CA LYS A 20 -5.63 23.23 1.06
C LYS A 20 -4.82 22.01 1.49
N LYS A 21 -5.17 20.83 0.99
CA LYS A 21 -4.45 19.58 1.29
C LYS A 21 -3.07 19.52 0.64
N LYS A 22 -2.94 20.05 -0.60
CA LYS A 22 -1.62 20.18 -1.26
C LYS A 22 -0.64 20.99 -0.42
N LYS A 23 -1.09 22.10 0.18
CA LYS A 23 -0.26 22.93 1.07
C LYS A 23 0.14 22.23 2.38
N ILE A 24 -0.63 21.24 2.83
CA ILE A 24 -0.35 20.49 4.05
C ILE A 24 0.61 19.33 3.77
N PHE A 25 0.35 18.59 2.68
CA PHE A 25 1.07 17.34 2.36
C PHE A 25 2.27 17.56 1.43
N GLU A 26 2.32 18.70 0.71
CA GLU A 26 3.40 19.03 -0.23
C GLU A 26 3.77 17.85 -1.16
N PRO A 27 2.78 17.25 -1.88
CA PRO A 27 3.02 16.05 -2.65
C PRO A 27 4.05 16.29 -3.75
N GLN A 28 5.01 15.39 -3.88
CA GLN A 28 6.11 15.53 -4.86
C GLN A 28 5.70 15.18 -6.29
N GLU A 29 4.57 14.51 -6.50
CA GLU A 29 4.00 14.12 -7.81
C GLU A 29 5.00 13.40 -8.76
N LYS A 30 5.98 12.67 -8.21
CA LYS A 30 7.11 12.10 -8.97
C LYS A 30 6.88 10.72 -9.56
N LEU A 31 5.80 10.00 -9.18
CA LEU A 31 5.63 8.59 -9.56
C LEU A 31 5.85 8.32 -11.05
N LEU A 32 5.25 9.14 -11.93
CA LEU A 32 5.36 8.94 -13.37
C LEU A 32 6.75 9.27 -13.92
N GLU A 33 7.46 10.20 -13.29
CA GLU A 33 8.85 10.53 -13.60
C GLU A 33 9.77 9.38 -13.16
N ASP A 34 9.61 8.89 -11.94
CA ASP A 34 10.39 7.79 -11.37
C ASP A 34 10.21 6.49 -12.16
N LEU A 35 8.98 6.18 -12.59
CA LEU A 35 8.71 5.03 -13.47
C LEU A 35 9.46 5.17 -14.81
N ARG A 36 9.42 6.35 -15.43
CA ARG A 36 10.19 6.60 -16.67
C ARG A 36 11.69 6.48 -16.44
N GLY A 37 12.18 7.00 -15.29
CA GLY A 37 13.58 6.85 -14.88
C GLY A 37 14.00 5.39 -14.69
N ALA A 38 13.07 4.53 -14.26
CA ALA A 38 13.25 3.08 -14.17
C ALA A 38 13.07 2.35 -15.51
N GLY A 39 12.82 3.07 -16.62
CA GLY A 39 12.60 2.53 -17.94
C GLY A 39 11.27 1.78 -18.06
N VAL A 40 10.21 2.28 -17.41
CA VAL A 40 8.85 1.71 -17.45
C VAL A 40 7.86 2.81 -17.81
N ALA A 41 7.16 2.66 -18.92
CA ALA A 41 6.05 3.53 -19.27
C ALA A 41 4.77 3.12 -18.52
N PRO A 42 3.83 4.04 -18.25
CA PRO A 42 2.56 3.70 -17.62
C PRO A 42 1.79 2.57 -18.33
N GLU A 43 1.87 2.51 -19.64
CA GLU A 43 1.23 1.51 -20.49
C GLU A 43 1.86 0.11 -20.35
N GLU A 44 3.06 0.03 -19.77
CA GLU A 44 3.78 -1.24 -19.55
C GLU A 44 3.50 -1.84 -18.16
N ILE A 45 2.76 -1.14 -17.27
CA ILE A 45 2.29 -1.69 -16.01
C ILE A 45 1.14 -2.66 -16.31
N ASN A 46 1.28 -3.90 -15.84
CA ASN A 46 0.30 -4.97 -16.04
C ASN A 46 -0.60 -5.17 -14.84
N ILE A 47 -0.09 -4.93 -13.64
CA ILE A 47 -0.81 -5.13 -12.40
C ILE A 47 -0.52 -3.94 -11.46
N VAL A 48 -1.58 -3.43 -10.81
CA VAL A 48 -1.49 -2.49 -9.69
C VAL A 48 -2.14 -3.14 -8.47
N ILE A 49 -1.46 -3.14 -7.34
CA ILE A 49 -1.99 -3.68 -6.07
C ILE A 49 -2.05 -2.53 -5.07
N ASN A 50 -3.25 -2.23 -4.56
CA ASN A 50 -3.42 -1.32 -3.44
C ASN A 50 -3.61 -2.11 -2.14
N SER A 51 -2.82 -1.80 -1.12
CA SER A 51 -2.97 -2.41 0.19
C SER A 51 -4.27 -2.00 0.87
N HIS A 52 -4.65 -0.74 0.70
CA HIS A 52 -5.92 -0.14 1.11
C HIS A 52 -6.22 1.10 0.25
N LEU A 53 -7.36 1.76 0.48
CA LEU A 53 -7.85 2.79 -0.43
C LEU A 53 -7.75 4.22 0.14
N HIS A 54 -6.82 4.50 1.06
CA HIS A 54 -6.49 5.86 1.44
C HIS A 54 -5.83 6.60 0.27
N PHE A 55 -6.04 7.92 0.23
CA PHE A 55 -5.66 8.75 -0.92
C PHE A 55 -4.16 8.75 -1.21
N ASP A 56 -3.33 8.53 -0.21
CA ASP A 56 -1.87 8.50 -0.31
C ASP A 56 -1.30 7.14 -0.74
N HIS A 57 -2.16 6.13 -0.89
CA HIS A 57 -1.83 4.81 -1.41
C HIS A 57 -2.38 4.57 -2.82
N CYS A 58 -3.55 5.12 -3.12
CA CYS A 58 -4.23 4.90 -4.40
C CYS A 58 -4.38 6.17 -5.25
N GLY A 59 -3.67 7.24 -4.92
CA GLY A 59 -3.86 8.56 -5.54
C GLY A 59 -3.57 8.61 -7.03
N TRP A 60 -2.52 7.96 -7.52
CA TRP A 60 -2.23 7.87 -8.95
C TRP A 60 -2.88 6.66 -9.62
N ASN A 61 -3.85 5.98 -9.02
CA ASN A 61 -4.64 4.99 -9.74
C ASN A 61 -5.33 5.63 -10.95
N THR A 62 -5.77 6.87 -10.79
CA THR A 62 -6.42 7.64 -11.85
C THR A 62 -5.82 9.04 -11.98
N ILE A 63 -5.95 9.62 -13.16
CA ILE A 63 -5.67 11.04 -13.45
C ILE A 63 -6.91 11.70 -14.03
N TYR A 64 -7.03 13.02 -13.92
CA TYR A 64 -8.05 13.77 -14.66
C TYR A 64 -7.60 14.00 -16.10
N LYS A 65 -8.45 13.60 -17.05
CA LYS A 65 -8.33 13.88 -18.47
C LYS A 65 -9.69 14.35 -18.99
N ASP A 66 -9.74 15.51 -19.60
CA ASP A 66 -10.98 16.12 -20.15
C ASP A 66 -12.14 16.17 -19.13
N GLY A 67 -11.81 16.42 -17.85
CA GLY A 67 -12.77 16.52 -16.75
C GLY A 67 -13.22 15.20 -16.15
N ALA A 68 -12.77 14.05 -16.68
CA ALA A 68 -13.08 12.73 -16.17
C ALA A 68 -11.84 12.08 -15.51
N ALA A 69 -12.06 11.32 -14.44
CA ALA A 69 -11.01 10.49 -13.84
C ALA A 69 -10.86 9.20 -14.67
N VAL A 70 -9.68 8.99 -15.23
CA VAL A 70 -9.34 7.83 -16.06
C VAL A 70 -8.14 7.09 -15.50
N ALA A 71 -7.98 5.81 -15.84
CA ALA A 71 -6.84 5.00 -15.40
C ALA A 71 -5.50 5.65 -15.76
N THR A 72 -4.60 5.77 -14.80
CA THR A 72 -3.21 6.20 -15.05
C THR A 72 -2.41 5.11 -15.77
N PHE A 73 -2.70 3.85 -15.46
CA PHE A 73 -2.08 2.67 -16.05
C PHE A 73 -3.12 1.94 -16.89
N PRO A 74 -3.28 2.31 -18.18
CA PRO A 74 -4.44 1.92 -18.99
C PRO A 74 -4.51 0.42 -19.26
N ASN A 75 -3.36 -0.26 -19.27
CA ASN A 75 -3.27 -1.70 -19.54
C ASN A 75 -3.19 -2.57 -18.28
N ALA A 76 -3.20 -1.94 -17.10
CA ALA A 76 -3.10 -2.65 -15.82
C ALA A 76 -4.45 -3.19 -15.37
N GLU A 77 -4.44 -4.38 -14.78
CA GLU A 77 -5.49 -4.84 -13.88
C GLU A 77 -5.16 -4.36 -12.46
N TYR A 78 -6.13 -3.71 -11.81
CA TYR A 78 -5.98 -3.20 -10.45
C TYR A 78 -6.60 -4.17 -9.46
N PHE A 79 -5.97 -4.31 -8.28
CA PHE A 79 -6.46 -5.14 -7.19
C PHE A 79 -6.53 -4.33 -5.91
N ALA A 80 -7.64 -4.45 -5.19
CA ALA A 80 -7.84 -3.83 -3.89
C ALA A 80 -8.73 -4.69 -2.98
N PRO A 81 -8.63 -4.55 -1.63
CA PRO A 81 -9.52 -5.25 -0.72
C PRO A 81 -10.96 -4.77 -0.90
N GLU A 82 -11.91 -5.69 -1.07
CA GLU A 82 -13.33 -5.35 -1.19
C GLU A 82 -13.85 -4.62 0.06
N GLY A 83 -13.40 -5.05 1.23
CA GLY A 83 -13.77 -4.44 2.50
C GLY A 83 -13.33 -2.97 2.62
N GLU A 84 -12.21 -2.57 2.01
CA GLU A 84 -11.77 -1.17 1.96
C GLU A 84 -12.72 -0.30 1.14
N TRP A 85 -13.11 -0.78 -0.04
CA TRP A 85 -14.09 -0.09 -0.86
C TRP A 85 -15.44 0.05 -0.16
N ARG A 86 -15.93 -1.04 0.46
CA ARG A 86 -17.18 -1.00 1.22
C ARG A 86 -17.10 0.01 2.37
N HIS A 87 -16.00 0.01 3.12
CA HIS A 87 -15.77 0.94 4.22
C HIS A 87 -15.68 2.40 3.74
N GLY A 88 -14.89 2.67 2.70
CA GLY A 88 -14.74 4.02 2.14
C GLY A 88 -16.06 4.63 1.66
N ARG A 89 -17.03 3.80 1.25
CA ARG A 89 -18.38 4.27 0.87
C ARG A 89 -19.25 4.67 2.05
N LEU A 90 -18.94 4.23 3.27
CA LEU A 90 -19.69 4.63 4.46
C LEU A 90 -19.45 6.10 4.82
N GLN A 91 -18.34 6.68 4.36
CA GLN A 91 -17.95 8.08 4.59
C GLN A 91 -18.05 8.45 6.07
N THR A 92 -17.45 7.61 6.92
CA THR A 92 -17.50 7.79 8.37
C THR A 92 -16.84 9.11 8.77
N GLU A 93 -17.29 9.73 9.84
CA GLU A 93 -16.74 11.01 10.32
C GLU A 93 -15.25 10.91 10.67
N ARG A 94 -14.81 9.70 11.06
CA ARG A 94 -13.44 9.43 11.50
C ARG A 94 -12.43 9.51 10.36
N ASP A 95 -12.75 8.97 9.19
CA ASP A 95 -11.76 8.68 8.15
C ASP A 95 -12.19 9.01 6.71
N ARG A 96 -13.42 9.53 6.50
CA ARG A 96 -13.91 9.93 5.16
C ARG A 96 -12.93 10.81 4.38
N VAL A 97 -12.11 11.60 5.09
CA VAL A 97 -11.13 12.50 4.47
C VAL A 97 -9.99 11.73 3.79
N SER A 98 -9.81 10.47 4.13
CA SER A 98 -8.79 9.58 3.55
C SER A 98 -9.29 8.86 2.29
N TYR A 99 -10.62 8.71 2.11
CA TYR A 99 -11.19 7.97 1.00
C TYR A 99 -11.69 8.92 -0.09
N LEU A 100 -10.95 9.03 -1.18
CA LEU A 100 -11.29 9.86 -2.33
C LEU A 100 -11.79 8.99 -3.48
N SER A 101 -13.10 8.92 -3.66
CA SER A 101 -13.74 8.05 -4.66
C SER A 101 -13.22 8.20 -6.11
N PRO A 102 -12.80 9.38 -6.59
CA PRO A 102 -12.18 9.51 -7.90
C PRO A 102 -10.92 8.65 -8.11
N ASN A 103 -10.28 8.19 -7.03
CA ASN A 103 -9.07 7.37 -7.13
C ASN A 103 -9.36 5.91 -7.50
N TYR A 104 -10.58 5.40 -7.28
CA TYR A 104 -10.89 3.97 -7.45
C TYR A 104 -12.25 3.69 -8.09
N ASP A 105 -13.32 4.50 -7.83
CA ASP A 105 -14.65 4.23 -8.37
C ASP A 105 -14.67 4.14 -9.90
N PRO A 106 -13.98 5.00 -10.69
CA PRO A 106 -13.97 4.87 -12.15
C PRO A 106 -13.38 3.54 -12.64
N LEU A 107 -12.37 3.01 -11.93
CA LEU A 107 -11.74 1.73 -12.26
C LEU A 107 -12.65 0.54 -11.94
N ILE A 108 -13.42 0.64 -10.86
CA ILE A 108 -14.42 -0.38 -10.51
C ILE A 108 -15.56 -0.38 -11.52
N GLN A 109 -16.07 0.80 -11.89
CA GLN A 109 -17.16 0.96 -12.86
C GLN A 109 -16.77 0.46 -14.26
N SER A 110 -15.50 0.66 -14.66
CA SER A 110 -14.98 0.15 -15.93
C SER A 110 -14.63 -1.34 -15.90
N GLY A 111 -14.66 -1.99 -14.72
CA GLY A 111 -14.24 -3.38 -14.56
C GLY A 111 -12.72 -3.57 -14.55
N GLN A 112 -11.94 -2.49 -14.51
CA GLN A 112 -10.47 -2.55 -14.51
C GLN A 112 -9.90 -2.80 -13.10
N MET A 113 -10.66 -2.50 -12.03
CA MET A 113 -10.29 -2.84 -10.66
C MET A 113 -11.10 -4.03 -10.16
N ARG A 114 -10.39 -5.08 -9.76
CA ARG A 114 -10.96 -6.25 -9.09
C ARG A 114 -10.89 -6.08 -7.57
N LEU A 115 -12.04 -6.19 -6.95
CA LEU A 115 -12.18 -6.21 -5.51
C LEU A 115 -12.14 -7.66 -5.02
N ILE A 116 -11.27 -7.94 -4.05
CA ILE A 116 -11.08 -9.29 -3.51
C ILE A 116 -11.38 -9.26 -2.01
N ASP A 117 -12.14 -10.23 -1.55
CA ASP A 117 -12.40 -10.46 -0.13
C ASP A 117 -11.34 -11.42 0.45
N GLY A 118 -10.70 -11.00 1.54
CA GLY A 118 -9.70 -11.79 2.25
C GLY A 118 -8.32 -11.85 1.58
N ASN A 119 -7.68 -13.02 1.72
CA ASN A 119 -6.34 -13.30 1.21
C ASN A 119 -6.41 -13.87 -0.21
N ALA A 120 -5.41 -13.57 -1.05
CA ALA A 120 -5.35 -14.10 -2.41
C ALA A 120 -3.92 -14.23 -2.93
N GLU A 121 -3.69 -15.13 -3.87
CA GLU A 121 -2.55 -15.07 -4.78
C GLU A 121 -2.98 -14.23 -6.00
N ILE A 122 -2.26 -13.17 -6.26
CA ILE A 122 -2.54 -12.25 -7.38
C ILE A 122 -1.92 -12.79 -8.67
N THR A 123 -0.69 -13.24 -8.58
CA THR A 123 0.05 -13.93 -9.66
C THR A 123 1.13 -14.80 -9.00
N PRO A 124 1.70 -15.80 -9.68
CA PRO A 124 2.69 -16.68 -9.08
C PRO A 124 3.81 -15.92 -8.35
N GLY A 125 3.95 -16.20 -7.06
CA GLY A 125 4.92 -15.56 -6.17
C GLY A 125 4.51 -14.20 -5.58
N ILE A 126 3.36 -13.65 -5.95
CA ILE A 126 2.81 -12.42 -5.38
C ILE A 126 1.46 -12.71 -4.75
N SER A 127 1.36 -12.54 -3.45
CA SER A 127 0.12 -12.76 -2.69
C SER A 127 -0.18 -11.61 -1.75
N VAL A 128 -1.44 -11.50 -1.35
CA VAL A 128 -1.92 -10.52 -0.37
C VAL A 128 -2.52 -11.24 0.82
N GLU A 129 -2.27 -10.72 2.01
CA GLU A 129 -2.85 -11.20 3.27
C GLU A 129 -3.47 -10.02 4.01
N VAL A 130 -4.63 -10.22 4.63
CA VAL A 130 -5.29 -9.20 5.47
C VAL A 130 -4.54 -9.05 6.78
N TRP A 131 -4.12 -7.81 7.08
CA TRP A 131 -3.43 -7.42 8.30
C TRP A 131 -4.14 -6.20 8.91
N PRO A 132 -5.23 -6.42 9.67
CA PRO A 132 -6.05 -5.33 10.21
C PRO A 132 -5.31 -4.52 11.28
N GLY A 133 -5.78 -3.30 11.47
CA GLY A 133 -5.26 -2.40 12.50
C GLY A 133 -5.31 -0.94 12.06
N HIS A 134 -4.55 -0.56 11.07
CA HIS A 134 -4.65 0.76 10.45
C HIS A 134 -6.05 0.96 9.85
N THR A 135 -6.45 0.06 8.98
CA THR A 135 -7.83 -0.16 8.58
C THR A 135 -8.25 -1.60 8.86
N ARG A 136 -9.55 -1.93 8.70
CA ARG A 136 -10.05 -3.29 8.97
C ARG A 136 -9.59 -4.31 7.94
N ASN A 137 -9.43 -3.90 6.69
CA ASN A 137 -9.23 -4.81 5.57
C ASN A 137 -7.90 -4.60 4.84
N MET A 138 -7.00 -3.79 5.41
CA MET A 138 -5.70 -3.51 4.81
C MET A 138 -4.92 -4.80 4.53
N TRP A 139 -4.30 -4.86 3.36
CA TRP A 139 -3.40 -5.93 2.97
C TRP A 139 -1.93 -5.61 3.26
N ALA A 140 -1.16 -6.65 3.59
CA ALA A 140 0.25 -6.71 3.29
C ALA A 140 0.46 -7.47 1.96
N VAL A 141 1.45 -7.05 1.17
CA VAL A 141 1.79 -7.71 -0.11
C VAL A 141 3.07 -8.50 0.07
N PHE A 142 2.99 -9.80 -0.21
CA PHE A 142 4.12 -10.72 -0.11
C PHE A 142 4.69 -11.02 -1.48
N ILE A 143 6.00 -10.90 -1.61
CA ILE A 143 6.78 -11.22 -2.81
C ILE A 143 7.69 -12.37 -2.46
N ARG A 144 7.48 -13.54 -3.10
CA ARG A 144 8.25 -14.76 -2.83
C ARG A 144 9.01 -15.19 -4.08
N SER A 145 10.33 -15.34 -3.96
CA SER A 145 11.18 -15.80 -5.05
C SER A 145 12.43 -16.48 -4.51
N ALA A 146 12.85 -17.58 -5.11
CA ALA A 146 14.09 -18.29 -4.77
C ALA A 146 14.25 -18.57 -3.26
N GLY A 147 13.17 -18.95 -2.58
CA GLY A 147 13.17 -19.25 -1.15
C GLY A 147 13.27 -18.02 -0.24
N LYS A 148 13.21 -16.83 -0.78
CA LYS A 148 13.20 -15.57 -0.02
C LYS A 148 11.83 -14.92 -0.05
N THR A 149 11.52 -14.14 1.00
CA THR A 149 10.28 -13.36 1.12
C THR A 149 10.60 -11.89 1.32
N ALA A 150 9.99 -11.02 0.52
CA ALA A 150 9.85 -9.62 0.81
C ALA A 150 8.38 -9.32 1.13
N CYS A 151 8.13 -8.38 2.04
CA CYS A 151 6.80 -8.00 2.46
C CYS A 151 6.66 -6.48 2.45
N TYR A 152 5.78 -5.97 1.61
CA TYR A 152 5.28 -4.62 1.74
C TYR A 152 4.20 -4.62 2.82
N ILE A 153 4.53 -4.07 3.99
CA ILE A 153 3.70 -4.19 5.19
C ILE A 153 2.68 -3.06 5.32
N SER A 154 2.75 -2.08 4.42
CA SER A 154 1.85 -0.93 4.41
C SER A 154 1.85 -0.20 5.75
N ASP A 155 0.72 0.34 6.15
CA ASP A 155 0.55 1.19 7.33
C ASP A 155 0.44 0.42 8.65
N LEU A 156 0.59 -0.90 8.62
CA LEU A 156 0.79 -1.64 9.87
C LEU A 156 2.10 -1.24 10.55
N ILE A 157 3.18 -1.05 9.76
CA ILE A 157 4.48 -0.56 10.22
C ILE A 157 4.96 0.48 9.20
N PRO A 158 4.48 1.74 9.28
CA PRO A 158 4.72 2.71 8.21
C PRO A 158 6.18 3.15 8.09
N THR A 159 6.92 3.17 9.20
CA THR A 159 8.35 3.56 9.25
C THR A 159 9.12 2.71 10.25
N THR A 160 10.44 2.76 10.21
CA THR A 160 11.32 2.12 11.20
C THR A 160 11.14 2.68 12.63
N TRP A 161 10.60 3.89 12.77
CA TRP A 161 10.24 4.47 14.08
C TRP A 161 9.05 3.76 14.74
N HIS A 162 8.20 3.09 13.95
CA HIS A 162 7.03 2.34 14.43
C HIS A 162 7.33 0.85 14.71
N LEU A 163 8.62 0.48 14.80
CA LEU A 163 9.00 -0.90 15.14
C LEU A 163 8.65 -1.27 16.58
N ASP A 164 8.62 -0.32 17.51
CA ASP A 164 8.05 -0.58 18.83
C ASP A 164 6.53 -0.80 18.68
N PRO A 165 6.00 -1.96 19.07
CA PRO A 165 4.58 -2.29 18.85
C PRO A 165 3.59 -1.30 19.46
N VAL A 166 3.97 -0.57 20.52
CA VAL A 166 3.07 0.37 21.19
C VAL A 166 2.97 1.73 20.49
N TRP A 167 3.84 2.02 19.53
CA TRP A 167 3.84 3.30 18.81
C TRP A 167 2.86 3.26 17.64
N ALA A 168 1.56 3.38 17.95
CA ALA A 168 0.51 3.47 16.95
C ALA A 168 0.39 4.89 16.39
N MET A 169 -0.11 5.00 15.16
CA MET A 169 -0.44 6.30 14.58
C MET A 169 -1.77 6.83 15.13
N ALA A 170 -1.88 8.15 15.27
CA ALA A 170 -3.10 8.79 15.78
C ALA A 170 -4.35 8.51 14.91
N TYR A 171 -4.16 8.13 13.65
CA TYR A 171 -5.23 7.80 12.71
C TYR A 171 -5.41 6.30 12.46
N ASP A 172 -4.73 5.43 13.23
CA ASP A 172 -5.08 4.01 13.24
C ASP A 172 -6.52 3.82 13.76
N LEU A 173 -7.32 3.07 13.03
CA LEU A 173 -8.72 2.84 13.41
C LEU A 173 -8.84 1.82 14.53
N PHE A 174 -7.91 0.86 14.60
CA PHE A 174 -7.91 -0.24 15.55
C PHE A 174 -6.53 -0.40 16.21
N PRO A 175 -6.09 0.53 17.06
CA PRO A 175 -4.72 0.57 17.56
C PRO A 175 -4.31 -0.67 18.37
N LEU A 176 -5.24 -1.34 19.06
CA LEU A 176 -4.94 -2.59 19.76
C LEU A 176 -4.69 -3.74 18.75
N GLU A 177 -5.42 -3.76 17.63
CA GLU A 177 -5.16 -4.74 16.56
C GLU A 177 -3.83 -4.45 15.86
N VAL A 178 -3.43 -3.18 15.70
CA VAL A 178 -2.09 -2.81 15.21
C VAL A 178 -1.02 -3.43 16.08
N LEU A 179 -1.12 -3.25 17.41
CA LEU A 179 -0.16 -3.81 18.37
C LEU A 179 -0.06 -5.33 18.25
N ASP A 180 -1.20 -6.03 18.23
CA ASP A 180 -1.22 -7.49 18.17
C ASP A 180 -0.71 -8.01 16.82
N ASN A 181 -1.09 -7.37 15.72
CA ASN A 181 -0.65 -7.74 14.39
C ASN A 181 0.84 -7.42 14.14
N ARG A 182 1.40 -6.36 14.70
CA ARG A 182 2.85 -6.14 14.68
C ARG A 182 3.60 -7.28 15.37
N LYS A 183 3.16 -7.71 16.54
CA LYS A 183 3.76 -8.88 17.23
C LYS A 183 3.67 -10.15 16.39
N ARG A 184 2.49 -10.40 15.79
CA ARG A 184 2.29 -11.54 14.88
C ARG A 184 3.21 -11.45 13.66
N TYR A 185 3.40 -10.26 13.10
CA TYR A 185 4.31 -10.04 11.99
C TYR A 185 5.76 -10.34 12.37
N TYR A 186 6.24 -9.81 13.50
CA TYR A 186 7.60 -10.03 13.97
C TYR A 186 7.89 -11.51 14.27
N ALA A 187 6.93 -12.22 14.82
CA ALA A 187 7.05 -13.66 15.09
C ALA A 187 7.25 -14.49 13.80
N ARG A 188 6.82 -13.99 12.64
CA ARG A 188 7.05 -14.60 11.32
C ARG A 188 8.27 -13.99 10.62
N ALA A 189 8.34 -12.68 10.53
CA ALA A 189 9.33 -11.97 9.72
C ALA A 189 10.76 -12.13 10.23
N ILE A 190 10.97 -12.15 11.55
CA ILE A 190 12.32 -12.21 12.13
C ILE A 190 12.98 -13.58 11.89
N PRO A 191 12.38 -14.72 12.26
CA PRO A 191 13.02 -16.03 12.04
C PRO A 191 13.16 -16.38 10.55
N GLU A 192 12.22 -15.95 9.71
CA GLU A 192 12.24 -16.23 8.28
C GLU A 192 13.03 -15.17 7.48
N GLN A 193 13.59 -14.16 8.13
CA GLN A 193 14.37 -13.09 7.52
C GLN A 193 13.65 -12.41 6.34
N TRP A 194 12.43 -11.95 6.59
CA TRP A 194 11.67 -11.23 5.56
C TRP A 194 12.25 -9.83 5.34
N LEU A 195 12.44 -9.44 4.08
CA LEU A 195 12.74 -8.07 3.71
C LEU A 195 11.45 -7.24 3.87
N THR A 196 11.38 -6.46 4.93
CA THR A 196 10.22 -5.58 5.20
C THR A 196 10.38 -4.27 4.44
N MET A 197 9.34 -3.86 3.70
CA MET A 197 9.29 -2.58 2.99
C MET A 197 8.36 -1.64 3.73
N PHE A 198 8.85 -0.42 4.01
CA PHE A 198 8.16 0.63 4.76
C PHE A 198 7.64 1.71 3.80
N THR A 199 6.34 2.01 3.88
CA THR A 199 5.71 2.91 2.93
C THR A 199 6.03 4.39 3.16
N HIS A 200 6.22 4.79 4.43
CA HIS A 200 6.38 6.19 4.83
C HIS A 200 7.74 6.51 5.44
N ASP A 201 8.73 5.60 5.36
CA ASP A 201 10.08 5.89 5.87
C ASP A 201 10.91 6.64 4.81
N PRO A 202 11.31 7.88 5.06
CA PRO A 202 12.03 8.68 4.08
C PRO A 202 13.50 8.25 3.91
N ASN A 203 14.05 7.47 4.84
CA ASN A 203 15.47 7.13 4.88
C ASN A 203 15.73 5.63 4.72
N VAL A 204 14.79 4.79 5.15
CA VAL A 204 14.93 3.34 5.18
C VAL A 204 13.73 2.70 4.50
N PRO A 205 13.70 2.64 3.16
CA PRO A 205 12.55 2.11 2.43
C PRO A 205 12.35 0.61 2.64
N TRP A 206 13.41 -0.13 3.00
CA TRP A 206 13.36 -1.57 3.33
C TRP A 206 14.48 -1.97 4.27
N ALA A 207 14.22 -2.96 5.11
CA ALA A 207 15.20 -3.53 6.03
C ALA A 207 14.77 -4.90 6.54
N TYR A 208 15.69 -5.62 7.16
CA TYR A 208 15.36 -6.82 7.97
C TYR A 208 15.09 -6.39 9.41
N ILE A 209 13.93 -6.79 9.95
CA ILE A 209 13.62 -6.52 11.36
C ILE A 209 14.41 -7.48 12.24
N ALA A 210 14.92 -6.97 13.34
CA ALA A 210 15.67 -7.71 14.34
C ALA A 210 15.14 -7.42 15.75
N GLN A 211 15.31 -8.37 16.66
CA GLN A 211 14.98 -8.21 18.07
C GLN A 211 16.17 -8.59 18.93
N LYS A 212 16.48 -7.74 19.91
CA LYS A 212 17.47 -8.01 20.95
C LYS A 212 16.96 -7.44 22.29
N ASP A 213 17.03 -8.23 23.35
CA ASP A 213 16.65 -7.81 24.70
C ASP A 213 15.26 -7.14 24.76
N ASN A 214 14.26 -7.75 24.10
CA ASN A 214 12.90 -7.24 23.94
C ASN A 214 12.76 -5.89 23.21
N LYS A 215 13.84 -5.39 22.59
CA LYS A 215 13.80 -4.18 21.76
C LYS A 215 13.83 -4.58 20.28
N PHE A 216 12.95 -3.97 19.51
CA PHE A 216 12.95 -4.12 18.06
C PHE A 216 13.89 -3.08 17.42
N SER A 217 14.55 -3.50 16.37
CA SER A 217 15.48 -2.72 15.56
C SER A 217 15.46 -3.21 14.13
N PHE A 218 16.26 -2.61 13.27
CA PHE A 218 16.40 -3.08 11.89
C PHE A 218 17.88 -3.23 11.52
N LYS A 219 18.12 -4.05 10.51
CA LYS A 219 19.40 -4.20 9.82
C LYS A 219 19.22 -3.79 8.36
N ALA A 220 20.12 -3.02 7.82
CA ALA A 220 20.11 -2.67 6.40
C ALA A 220 20.09 -3.94 5.53
N ALA A 221 19.40 -3.85 4.39
CA ALA A 221 19.32 -4.92 3.40
C ALA A 221 20.52 -4.89 2.45
#